data_c134685e7df9fd194acfc7c2344406d1
#
_entry.id   c134685e7df9fd194acfc7c2344406d1
#
_cell.length_a   1.000
_cell.length_b   1.000
_cell.length_c   1.000
_cell.angle_alpha   90.00
_cell.angle_beta   90.00
_cell.angle_gamma   90.00
#
_symmetry.space_group_name_H-M   'P 1'
#
loop_
_entity.id
_entity.type
_entity.pdbx_description
1 polymer ?
#
loop_
_entity_poly.entity_id
_entity_poly.type
_entity_poly.pdbx_seq_one_letter_code
_entity_poly.pdbx_strand_id
1 'polypeptide(L)'
;MAKAKNTDKLVVQNAAKTLLANIRFASVDDPIRTITVTSSIPNEGKSTVSINLAQAIATSGKSVLLVEADMRRRSLSDMLGVRSRGGLYAVLSEQISIDQAIVETG
;
A
#
# COMPACT_ATOMS: atom_id res chain seq x y z
N MET A 1 -0.72 6.68 26.34
CA MET A 1 -0.98 7.10 24.95
C MET A 1 -0.04 6.44 23.94
N ALA A 2 1.29 6.55 24.15
CA ALA A 2 2.27 5.92 23.26
C ALA A 2 2.12 4.39 23.19
N LYS A 3 1.84 3.73 24.30
CA LYS A 3 1.62 2.27 24.35
C LYS A 3 0.37 1.86 23.54
N ALA A 4 -0.72 2.65 23.60
CA ALA A 4 -1.93 2.34 22.85
C ALA A 4 -1.68 2.42 21.33
N LYS A 5 -0.96 3.46 20.86
CA LYS A 5 -0.61 3.61 19.46
C LYS A 5 0.28 2.47 18.95
N ASN A 6 1.26 2.06 19.75
CA ASN A 6 2.13 0.93 19.40
C ASN A 6 1.35 -0.38 19.35
N THR A 7 0.42 -0.59 20.27
CA THR A 7 -0.45 -1.76 20.27
C THR A 7 -1.35 -1.79 19.05
N ASP A 8 -1.97 -0.66 18.70
CA ASP A 8 -2.83 -0.56 17.52
C ASP A 8 -2.04 -0.82 16.25
N LYS A 9 -0.84 -0.27 16.14
CA LYS A 9 0.04 -0.49 14.99
C LYS A 9 0.40 -1.96 14.86
N LEU A 10 0.73 -2.62 15.97
CA LEU A 10 1.07 -4.03 15.97
C LEU A 10 -0.12 -4.91 15.57
N VAL A 11 -1.33 -4.57 16.05
CA VAL A 11 -2.56 -5.28 15.68
C VAL A 11 -2.80 -5.17 14.17
N VAL A 12 -2.65 -3.98 13.60
CA VAL A 12 -2.83 -3.76 12.15
C VAL A 12 -1.79 -4.53 11.35
N GLN A 13 -0.52 -4.51 11.78
CA GLN A 13 0.54 -5.26 11.11
C GLN A 13 0.27 -6.76 11.15
N ASN A 14 -0.17 -7.29 12.28
CA ASN A 14 -0.50 -8.71 12.41
C ASN A 14 -1.71 -9.09 11.56
N ALA A 15 -2.72 -8.22 11.50
CA ALA A 15 -3.89 -8.43 10.65
C ALA A 15 -3.50 -8.46 9.17
N ALA A 16 -2.58 -7.59 8.75
CA ALA A 16 -2.08 -7.58 7.38
C ALA A 16 -1.33 -8.87 7.04
N LYS A 17 -0.50 -9.38 7.95
CA LYS A 17 0.20 -10.66 7.77
C LYS A 17 -0.77 -11.83 7.65
N THR A 18 -1.81 -11.85 8.48
CA THR A 18 -2.85 -12.87 8.43
C THR A 18 -3.61 -12.82 7.11
N LEU A 19 -3.98 -11.62 6.67
CA LEU A 19 -4.64 -11.42 5.39
C LEU A 19 -3.76 -11.92 4.23
N LEU A 20 -2.47 -11.60 4.26
CA LEU A 20 -1.53 -12.06 3.23
C LEU A 20 -1.44 -13.60 3.21
N ALA A 21 -1.37 -14.23 4.37
CA ALA A 21 -1.34 -15.68 4.47
C ALA A 21 -2.60 -16.29 3.86
N ASN A 22 -3.77 -15.73 4.14
CA ASN A 22 -5.04 -16.20 3.59
C ASN A 22 -5.10 -16.01 2.06
N ILE A 23 -4.61 -14.90 1.56
CA ILE A 23 -4.54 -14.65 0.10
C ILE A 23 -3.65 -15.70 -0.57
N ARG A 24 -2.48 -15.97 -0.01
CA ARG A 24 -1.55 -16.97 -0.56
C ARG A 24 -2.13 -18.37 -0.52
N PHE A 25 -2.80 -18.72 0.55
CA PHE A 25 -3.43 -20.04 0.70
C PHE A 25 -4.52 -20.23 -0.35
N ALA A 26 -5.32 -19.18 -0.60
CA ALA A 26 -6.40 -19.23 -1.58
C ALA A 26 -5.90 -19.24 -3.04
N SER A 27 -4.64 -18.88 -3.29
CA SER A 27 -4.10 -18.70 -4.63
C SER A 27 -2.85 -19.56 -4.89
N VAL A 28 -2.79 -20.75 -4.29
CA VAL A 28 -1.63 -21.65 -4.42
C VAL A 28 -1.37 -22.03 -5.88
N ASP A 29 -2.40 -22.32 -6.64
CA ASP A 29 -2.26 -22.78 -8.03
C ASP A 29 -2.07 -21.64 -9.03
N ASP A 30 -2.48 -20.42 -8.67
CA ASP A 30 -2.38 -19.25 -9.54
C ASP A 30 -2.03 -18.03 -8.67
N PRO A 31 -0.74 -17.76 -8.47
CA PRO A 31 -0.32 -16.68 -7.59
C PRO A 31 -0.88 -15.32 -8.01
N ILE A 32 -1.43 -14.61 -7.03
CA ILE A 32 -1.96 -13.27 -7.24
C ILE A 32 -0.80 -12.29 -7.42
N ARG A 33 -0.88 -11.47 -8.46
CA ARG A 33 0.14 -10.45 -8.76
C ARG A 33 -0.33 -9.03 -8.47
N THR A 34 -1.64 -8.80 -8.54
CA THR A 34 -2.22 -7.49 -8.31
C THR A 34 -3.32 -7.59 -7.26
N ILE A 35 -3.36 -6.60 -6.37
CA ILE A 35 -4.36 -6.52 -5.31
C ILE A 35 -4.91 -5.09 -5.32
N THR A 36 -6.23 -4.96 -5.37
CA THR A 36 -6.89 -3.66 -5.24
C THR A 36 -7.51 -3.55 -3.86
N VAL A 37 -7.16 -2.50 -3.14
CA VAL A 37 -7.72 -2.19 -1.83
C VAL A 37 -8.72 -1.05 -2.00
N THR A 38 -9.96 -1.29 -1.60
CA THR A 38 -11.02 -0.30 -1.73
C THR A 38 -11.89 -0.30 -0.48
N SER A 39 -12.63 0.79 -0.27
CA SER A 39 -13.63 0.88 0.77
C SER A 39 -14.84 1.65 0.24
N SER A 40 -16.01 1.39 0.84
CA SER A 40 -17.25 2.04 0.43
C SER A 40 -17.37 3.47 0.98
N ILE A 41 -16.61 3.81 2.00
CA ILE A 41 -16.66 5.11 2.67
C ILE A 41 -15.25 5.71 2.74
N PRO A 42 -15.07 7.01 2.45
CA PRO A 42 -13.77 7.66 2.58
C PRO A 42 -13.25 7.63 4.02
N ASN A 43 -11.94 7.55 4.18
CA ASN A 43 -11.26 7.59 5.49
C ASN A 43 -11.48 6.37 6.39
N GLU A 44 -11.75 5.20 5.83
CA GLU A 44 -11.90 3.96 6.60
C GLU A 44 -10.60 3.18 6.79
N GLY A 45 -9.46 3.83 6.77
CA GLY A 45 -8.19 3.16 6.96
C GLY A 45 -7.67 2.40 5.74
N LYS A 46 -8.22 2.66 4.57
CA LYS A 46 -7.80 2.04 3.31
C LYS A 46 -6.30 2.21 3.07
N SER A 47 -5.77 3.41 3.25
CA SER A 47 -4.34 3.68 3.07
C SER A 47 -3.48 2.93 4.09
N THR A 48 -3.92 2.86 5.34
CA THR A 48 -3.22 2.12 6.39
C THR A 48 -3.16 0.64 6.07
N VAL A 49 -4.26 0.04 5.63
CA VAL A 49 -4.31 -1.37 5.23
C VAL A 49 -3.39 -1.62 4.03
N SER A 50 -3.42 -0.75 3.03
CA SER A 50 -2.60 -0.88 1.82
C SER A 50 -1.11 -0.84 2.15
N ILE A 51 -0.69 0.09 3.00
CA ILE A 51 0.72 0.22 3.40
C ILE A 51 1.16 -1.00 4.19
N ASN A 52 0.37 -1.45 5.16
CA ASN A 52 0.73 -2.60 5.99
C ASN A 52 0.77 -3.89 5.18
N LEU A 53 -0.14 -4.07 4.24
CA LEU A 53 -0.14 -5.22 3.35
C LEU A 53 1.09 -5.19 2.44
N ALA A 54 1.42 -4.05 1.87
CA ALA A 54 2.61 -3.89 1.04
C ALA A 54 3.90 -4.20 1.83
N GLN A 55 3.99 -3.72 3.06
CA GLN A 55 5.13 -4.02 3.93
C GLN A 55 5.24 -5.50 4.25
N ALA A 56 4.11 -6.18 4.50
CA ALA A 56 4.11 -7.61 4.77
C ALA A 56 4.61 -8.40 3.56
N ILE A 57 4.19 -8.02 2.36
CA ILE A 57 4.65 -8.65 1.11
C ILE A 57 6.14 -8.40 0.90
N ALA A 58 6.60 -7.18 1.10
CA ALA A 58 8.02 -6.83 0.96
C ALA A 58 8.89 -7.58 1.96
N THR A 59 8.44 -7.71 3.21
CA THR A 59 9.14 -8.44 4.25
C THR A 59 9.28 -9.92 3.89
N SER A 60 8.36 -10.46 3.10
CA SER A 60 8.46 -11.84 2.62
C SER A 60 9.45 -12.05 1.48
N GLY A 61 10.16 -10.99 1.06
CA GLY A 61 11.21 -11.06 0.04
C GLY A 61 10.76 -10.72 -1.37
N LYS A 62 9.53 -10.21 -1.55
CA LYS A 62 9.01 -9.85 -2.87
C LYS A 62 9.08 -8.35 -3.12
N SER A 63 9.24 -7.98 -4.38
CA SER A 63 9.14 -6.59 -4.79
C SER A 63 7.67 -6.16 -4.85
N VAL A 64 7.38 -4.97 -4.34
CA VAL A 64 6.01 -4.46 -4.27
C VAL A 64 5.99 -3.05 -4.85
N LEU A 65 5.03 -2.79 -5.71
CA LEU A 65 4.70 -1.45 -6.17
C LEU A 65 3.35 -1.06 -5.58
N LEU A 66 3.35 -0.03 -4.74
CA LEU A 66 2.13 0.52 -4.15
C LEU A 66 1.67 1.70 -4.99
N VAL A 67 0.46 1.61 -5.54
CA VAL A 67 -0.10 2.64 -6.42
C VAL A 67 -1.26 3.32 -5.71
N GLU A 68 -1.20 4.64 -5.59
CA GLU A 68 -2.30 5.45 -5.11
C GLU A 68 -3.15 5.91 -6.29
N ALA A 69 -4.32 5.31 -6.45
CA ALA A 69 -5.25 5.65 -7.52
C ALA A 69 -6.25 6.75 -7.13
N ASP A 70 -6.29 7.14 -5.86
CA ASP A 70 -7.10 8.26 -5.42
C ASP A 70 -6.36 9.57 -5.70
N MET A 71 -6.69 10.18 -6.82
CA MET A 71 -6.03 11.41 -7.27
C MET A 71 -6.45 12.65 -6.49
N ARG A 72 -7.50 12.54 -5.68
CA ARG A 72 -8.02 13.64 -4.85
C ARG A 72 -7.33 13.71 -3.50
N ARG A 73 -6.95 12.58 -2.93
CA ARG A 73 -6.35 12.48 -1.60
C ARG A 73 -5.03 11.71 -1.69
N ARG A 74 -3.94 12.44 -1.69
CA ARG A 74 -2.60 11.87 -1.79
C ARG A 74 -2.06 11.50 -0.41
N SER A 75 -2.75 10.59 0.27
CA SER A 75 -2.40 10.24 1.65
C SER A 75 -1.21 9.29 1.76
N LEU A 76 -0.94 8.46 0.74
CA LEU A 76 0.13 7.47 0.81
C LEU A 76 1.52 8.11 0.89
N SER A 77 1.78 9.15 0.08
CA SER A 77 3.08 9.81 0.11
C SER A 77 3.33 10.48 1.45
N ASP A 78 2.31 11.09 2.06
CA ASP A 78 2.42 11.68 3.38
C ASP A 78 2.68 10.63 4.46
N MET A 79 1.95 9.52 4.42
CA MET A 79 2.10 8.43 5.40
C MET A 79 3.44 7.73 5.28
N LEU A 80 3.99 7.62 4.09
CA LEU A 80 5.30 7.00 3.85
C LEU A 80 6.45 7.98 4.01
N GLY A 81 6.17 9.27 4.14
CA GLY A 81 7.20 10.28 4.27
C GLY A 81 8.02 10.48 3.01
N VAL A 82 7.48 10.17 1.84
CA VAL A 82 8.16 10.34 0.56
C VAL A 82 7.54 11.50 -0.23
N ARG A 83 8.36 12.12 -1.08
CA ARG A 83 7.92 13.23 -1.91
C ARG A 83 7.42 12.72 -3.25
N SER A 84 6.16 13.00 -3.56
CA SER A 84 5.57 12.63 -4.84
C SER A 84 6.20 13.41 -6.00
N ARG A 85 6.40 12.73 -7.11
CA ARG A 85 6.89 13.32 -8.37
C ARG A 85 5.76 13.51 -9.39
N GLY A 86 4.54 13.73 -8.91
CA GLY A 86 3.37 13.91 -9.75
C GLY A 86 2.44 12.71 -9.77
N GLY A 87 2.91 11.54 -9.37
CA GLY A 87 2.11 10.35 -9.20
C GLY A 87 1.44 9.83 -10.45
N LEU A 88 0.38 9.05 -10.27
CA LEU A 88 -0.36 8.42 -11.36
C LEU A 88 -0.98 9.44 -12.33
N TYR A 89 -1.48 10.55 -11.81
CA TYR A 89 -2.06 11.60 -12.66
C TYR A 89 -1.06 12.10 -13.70
N ALA A 90 0.18 12.37 -13.28
CA ALA A 90 1.21 12.88 -14.19
C ALA A 90 1.58 11.83 -15.26
N VAL A 91 1.56 10.54 -14.90
CA VAL A 91 1.79 9.45 -15.87
C VAL A 91 0.65 9.37 -16.87
N LEU A 92 -0.61 9.40 -16.40
CA LEU A 92 -1.79 9.27 -17.25
C LEU A 92 -1.95 10.48 -18.17
N SER A 93 -1.51 11.66 -17.74
CA SER A 93 -1.54 12.88 -18.56
C SER A 93 -0.27 13.07 -19.41
N GLU A 94 0.59 12.06 -19.45
CA GLU A 94 1.80 12.04 -20.28
C GLU A 94 2.82 13.14 -19.93
N GLN A 95 2.79 13.65 -18.70
CA GLN A 95 3.75 14.65 -18.24
C GLN A 95 5.09 14.02 -17.84
N ILE A 96 5.05 12.81 -17.28
CA ILE A 96 6.24 12.06 -16.87
C ILE A 96 6.06 10.58 -17.24
N SER A 97 7.18 9.87 -17.32
CA SER A 97 7.14 8.42 -17.50
C SER A 97 6.82 7.69 -16.19
N ILE A 98 6.45 6.42 -16.27
CA ILE A 98 6.24 5.56 -15.11
C ILE A 98 7.51 5.51 -14.25
N ASP A 99 8.67 5.35 -14.87
CA ASP A 99 9.94 5.26 -14.14
C ASP A 99 10.23 6.53 -13.34
N GLN A 100 9.87 7.69 -13.87
CA GLN A 100 10.03 8.97 -13.18
C GLN A 100 9.04 9.13 -12.03
N ALA A 101 7.87 8.50 -12.10
CA ALA A 101 6.83 8.60 -11.08
C ALA A 101 7.10 7.68 -9.89
N ILE A 102 7.81 6.58 -10.08
CA ILE A 102 8.08 5.61 -9.02
C ILE A 102 9.11 6.19 -8.05
N VAL A 103 8.76 6.16 -6.77
CA VAL A 103 9.64 6.61 -5.69
C VAL A 103 9.94 5.42 -4.79
N GLU A 104 11.22 5.12 -4.59
CA GLU A 104 11.60 4.05 -3.68
C GLU A 104 11.45 4.50 -2.23
N THR A 105 10.99 3.58 -1.38
CA THR A 105 10.84 3.80 0.05
C THR A 105 11.47 2.63 0.81
N GLY A 106 11.95 2.93 1.99
CA GLY A 106 12.64 1.93 2.81
C GLY A 106 11.77 0.83 3.39
#